data_bc21da41bf467a06e3cc90c6daf607ae
#
_entry.id   bc21da41bf467a06e3cc90c6daf607ae
#
_cell.length_a   1.000
_cell.length_b   1.000
_cell.length_c   1.000
_cell.angle_alpha   90.00
_cell.angle_beta   90.00
_cell.angle_gamma   90.00
#
_symmetry.space_group_name_H-M   'P 1'
#
loop_
_entity.id
_entity.type
_entity.pdbx_description
1 polymer ?
#
loop_
_entity_poly.entity_id
_entity_poly.type
_entity_poly.pdbx_seq_one_letter_code
_entity_poly.pdbx_strand_id
1 'polypeptide(L)'
;AAQCSAKRMYPDYISAKKMRENYEGNVFSCMGCRSFLSPWKDENGEYKWEGRFNQGVVSINLPQIGILAKGNEEKFWKLLDERLELCYEALMCRHKALEGVVSDVSPIHWQYGAIARLKKGETIDKYLHNGYSTMSLGYIGLYETTYLMKGCSQTVEPGKEFALRVMDYMKERCAKWKEETGIAFSLYGTPAETLCYRFARIDREKYGDISNVTDKGYYTNYYH
;
A
#
# COMPACT_ATOMS: atom_id res chain seq x y z
N ALA A 1 -3.79 -11.91 25.03
CA ALA A 1 -3.73 -11.14 23.77
C ALA A 1 -4.24 -9.72 23.98
N ALA A 2 -5.51 -9.45 24.40
CA ALA A 2 -6.07 -8.10 24.54
C ALA A 2 -5.24 -7.14 25.42
N GLN A 3 -4.75 -7.60 26.57
CA GLN A 3 -3.86 -6.80 27.43
C GLN A 3 -2.54 -6.43 26.75
N CYS A 4 -2.01 -7.35 25.94
CA CYS A 4 -0.79 -7.08 25.17
C CYS A 4 -1.05 -6.01 24.11
N SER A 5 -2.13 -6.14 23.34
CA SER A 5 -2.50 -5.15 22.33
C SER A 5 -2.77 -3.78 22.94
N ALA A 6 -3.45 -3.71 24.09
CA ALA A 6 -3.71 -2.45 24.78
C ALA A 6 -2.43 -1.72 25.25
N LYS A 7 -1.38 -2.47 25.59
CA LYS A 7 -0.11 -1.91 26.10
C LYS A 7 0.96 -1.74 25.02
N ARG A 8 0.95 -2.56 23.98
CA ARG A 8 2.02 -2.66 22.98
C ARG A 8 1.52 -2.45 21.54
N MET A 9 0.23 -2.21 21.35
CA MET A 9 -0.42 -2.09 20.03
C MET A 9 -0.23 -3.35 19.15
N TYR A 10 0.03 -4.51 19.77
CA TYR A 10 0.28 -5.78 19.12
C TYR A 10 -0.13 -6.94 20.00
N PRO A 11 -0.73 -8.05 19.51
CA PRO A 11 -1.11 -8.34 18.12
C PRO A 11 -2.31 -7.52 17.62
N ASP A 12 -2.44 -7.45 16.30
CA ASP A 12 -3.61 -6.90 15.63
C ASP A 12 -4.78 -7.88 15.64
N TYR A 13 -5.98 -7.34 15.53
CA TYR A 13 -7.21 -8.11 15.42
C TYR A 13 -7.90 -7.83 14.10
N ILE A 14 -8.35 -8.89 13.44
CA ILE A 14 -9.16 -8.80 12.23
C ILE A 14 -10.57 -9.25 12.59
N SER A 15 -11.57 -8.43 12.26
CA SER A 15 -12.96 -8.82 12.44
C SER A 15 -13.41 -9.79 11.36
N ALA A 16 -13.50 -11.08 11.70
CA ALA A 16 -14.04 -12.09 10.80
C ALA A 16 -15.48 -11.77 10.36
N LYS A 17 -16.28 -11.15 11.23
CA LYS A 17 -17.65 -10.71 10.89
C LYS A 17 -17.61 -9.67 9.75
N LYS A 18 -16.80 -8.62 9.89
CA LYS A 18 -16.67 -7.57 8.85
C LYS A 18 -16.09 -8.11 7.55
N MET A 19 -15.13 -9.02 7.63
CA MET A 19 -14.60 -9.65 6.41
C MET A 19 -15.68 -10.47 5.68
N ARG A 20 -16.46 -11.27 6.40
CA ARG A 20 -17.57 -12.03 5.80
C ARG A 20 -18.63 -11.12 5.17
N GLU A 21 -18.96 -10.00 5.82
CA GLU A 21 -19.89 -9.01 5.27
C GLU A 21 -19.38 -8.41 3.96
N ASN A 22 -18.06 -8.13 3.86
CA ASN A 22 -17.47 -7.45 2.72
C ASN A 22 -17.05 -8.39 1.57
N TYR A 23 -16.84 -9.68 1.85
CA TYR A 23 -16.26 -10.64 0.90
C TYR A 23 -17.10 -11.93 0.78
N GLU A 24 -18.41 -11.80 0.68
CA GLU A 24 -19.33 -12.91 0.38
C GLU A 24 -19.16 -14.13 1.31
N GLY A 25 -19.01 -13.88 2.61
CA GLY A 25 -18.82 -14.93 3.61
C GLY A 25 -17.36 -15.38 3.82
N ASN A 26 -16.43 -14.89 3.04
CA ASN A 26 -15.03 -15.29 3.09
C ASN A 26 -14.21 -14.46 4.10
N VAL A 27 -13.12 -15.05 4.60
CA VAL A 27 -12.15 -14.39 5.48
C VAL A 27 -10.75 -14.56 4.89
N PHE A 28 -10.09 -13.45 4.63
CA PHE A 28 -8.70 -13.42 4.16
C PHE A 28 -7.75 -13.14 5.31
N SER A 29 -6.61 -13.82 5.36
CA SER A 29 -5.54 -13.47 6.28
C SER A 29 -4.71 -12.31 5.73
N CYS A 30 -4.16 -11.49 6.64
CA CYS A 30 -3.13 -10.53 6.25
C CYS A 30 -1.83 -11.26 5.91
N MET A 31 -1.01 -10.61 5.09
CA MET A 31 0.34 -11.03 4.76
C MET A 31 1.33 -10.09 5.42
N GLY A 32 2.19 -10.64 6.30
CA GLY A 32 3.18 -9.85 7.02
C GLY A 32 2.57 -8.74 7.87
N CYS A 33 3.14 -7.54 7.79
CA CYS A 33 2.73 -6.39 8.58
C CYS A 33 1.53 -5.68 7.97
N ARG A 34 0.31 -6.19 8.20
CA ARG A 34 -0.96 -5.52 7.88
C ARG A 34 -1.24 -5.28 6.39
N SER A 35 -0.51 -5.96 5.50
CA SER A 35 -0.78 -5.95 4.08
C SER A 35 -1.79 -7.06 3.74
N PHE A 36 -2.75 -6.74 2.89
CA PHE A 36 -3.68 -7.72 2.34
C PHE A 36 -3.40 -7.87 0.84
N LEU A 37 -3.35 -9.12 0.38
CA LEU A 37 -3.39 -9.39 -1.04
C LEU A 37 -4.78 -9.01 -1.56
N SER A 38 -4.84 -8.26 -2.65
CA SER A 38 -6.11 -7.88 -3.26
C SER A 38 -6.96 -9.12 -3.55
N PRO A 39 -8.20 -9.21 -3.06
CA PRO A 39 -9.08 -10.34 -3.37
C PRO A 39 -9.24 -10.50 -4.87
N TRP A 40 -9.20 -11.73 -5.37
CA TRP A 40 -9.33 -12.04 -6.78
C TRP A 40 -10.18 -13.27 -6.97
N LYS A 41 -11.15 -13.18 -7.87
CA LYS A 41 -11.95 -14.34 -8.30
C LYS A 41 -11.36 -14.91 -9.57
N ASP A 42 -11.37 -16.22 -9.68
CA ASP A 42 -11.01 -16.93 -10.92
C ASP A 42 -12.14 -16.85 -11.96
N GLU A 43 -11.95 -17.53 -13.08
CA GLU A 43 -12.93 -17.62 -14.18
C GLU A 43 -14.26 -18.30 -13.79
N ASN A 44 -14.27 -19.06 -12.70
CA ASN A 44 -15.47 -19.69 -12.16
C ASN A 44 -16.18 -18.80 -11.11
N GLY A 45 -15.62 -17.64 -10.80
CA GLY A 45 -16.12 -16.72 -9.77
C GLY A 45 -15.70 -17.09 -8.35
N GLU A 46 -14.82 -18.08 -8.19
CA GLU A 46 -14.31 -18.51 -6.88
C GLU A 46 -13.07 -17.72 -6.47
N TYR A 47 -12.97 -17.39 -5.17
CA TYR A 47 -11.81 -16.70 -4.66
C TYR A 47 -10.55 -17.57 -4.69
N LYS A 48 -9.47 -16.98 -5.19
CA LYS A 48 -8.16 -17.62 -5.22
C LYS A 48 -7.45 -17.51 -3.87
N TRP A 49 -7.14 -18.64 -3.25
CA TRP A 49 -6.59 -18.72 -1.90
C TRP A 49 -5.08 -19.04 -1.86
N GLU A 50 -4.61 -19.88 -2.78
CA GLU A 50 -3.26 -20.43 -2.78
C GLU A 50 -2.38 -19.81 -3.88
N GLY A 51 -1.06 -19.98 -3.75
CA GLY A 51 -0.07 -19.53 -4.72
C GLY A 51 0.04 -18.01 -4.84
N ARG A 52 -0.36 -17.26 -3.80
CA ARG A 52 -0.47 -15.80 -3.83
C ARG A 52 0.67 -15.14 -3.07
N PHE A 53 1.19 -14.04 -3.62
CA PHE A 53 2.28 -13.28 -3.00
C PHE A 53 2.22 -11.79 -3.40
N ASN A 54 3.06 -10.95 -2.77
CA ASN A 54 3.22 -9.55 -3.12
C ASN A 54 4.50 -9.38 -3.95
N GLN A 55 4.38 -8.79 -5.15
CA GLN A 55 5.52 -8.51 -6.04
C GLN A 55 6.41 -7.37 -5.52
N GLY A 56 5.83 -6.47 -4.72
CA GLY A 56 6.56 -5.36 -4.15
C GLY A 56 5.67 -4.18 -3.78
N VAL A 57 6.30 -3.23 -3.11
CA VAL A 57 5.66 -2.02 -2.60
C VAL A 57 6.41 -0.80 -3.10
N VAL A 58 5.67 0.22 -3.48
CA VAL A 58 6.16 1.59 -3.67
C VAL A 58 5.33 2.50 -2.78
N SER A 59 5.99 3.32 -1.94
CA SER A 59 5.29 4.19 -1.00
C SER A 59 5.40 5.65 -1.41
N ILE A 60 4.25 6.32 -1.46
CA ILE A 60 4.14 7.75 -1.75
C ILE A 60 4.36 8.59 -0.49
N ASN A 61 5.13 9.68 -0.62
CA ASN A 61 5.32 10.71 0.40
C ASN A 61 4.22 11.77 0.26
N LEU A 62 3.10 11.60 0.94
CA LEU A 62 1.98 12.54 0.88
C LEU A 62 2.33 13.92 1.47
N PRO A 63 3.05 14.05 2.62
CA PRO A 63 3.45 15.34 3.17
C PRO A 63 4.19 16.22 2.18
N GLN A 64 5.09 15.69 1.38
CA GLN A 64 5.81 16.46 0.37
C GLN A 64 4.85 17.11 -0.64
N ILE A 65 3.79 16.40 -1.03
CA ILE A 65 2.76 16.94 -1.91
C ILE A 65 2.04 18.10 -1.25
N GLY A 66 1.66 17.93 0.04
CA GLY A 66 1.03 18.99 0.84
C GLY A 66 1.91 20.24 0.99
N ILE A 67 3.22 20.06 1.26
CA ILE A 67 4.19 21.16 1.35
C ILE A 67 4.26 21.93 0.03
N LEU A 68 4.33 21.23 -1.10
CA LEU A 68 4.41 21.83 -2.43
C LEU A 68 3.10 22.50 -2.86
N ALA A 69 1.98 21.97 -2.41
CA ALA A 69 0.65 22.51 -2.71
C ALA A 69 0.37 23.84 -1.99
N LYS A 70 0.94 24.05 -0.79
CA LYS A 70 0.78 25.27 0.02
C LYS A 70 -0.68 25.63 0.26
N GLY A 71 -1.52 24.67 0.62
CA GLY A 71 -2.95 24.85 0.87
C GLY A 71 -3.84 24.95 -0.37
N ASN A 72 -3.27 24.95 -1.58
CA ASN A 72 -4.03 24.97 -2.82
C ASN A 72 -4.47 23.54 -3.21
N GLU A 73 -5.77 23.25 -3.15
CA GLU A 73 -6.31 21.92 -3.44
C GLU A 73 -6.12 21.50 -4.90
N GLU A 74 -6.35 22.39 -5.86
CA GLU A 74 -6.17 22.07 -7.29
C GLU A 74 -4.74 21.62 -7.57
N LYS A 75 -3.77 22.35 -7.03
CA LYS A 75 -2.36 22.01 -7.12
C LYS A 75 -2.04 20.71 -6.41
N PHE A 76 -2.68 20.44 -5.26
CA PHE A 76 -2.51 19.19 -4.52
C PHE A 76 -2.91 18.00 -5.38
N TRP A 77 -4.10 18.03 -5.96
CA TRP A 77 -4.60 16.90 -6.77
C TRP A 77 -3.74 16.68 -8.03
N LYS A 78 -3.31 17.74 -8.69
CA LYS A 78 -2.39 17.62 -9.83
C LYS A 78 -1.06 16.97 -9.43
N LEU A 79 -0.44 17.41 -8.34
CA LEU A 79 0.80 16.82 -7.85
C LEU A 79 0.61 15.37 -7.38
N LEU A 80 -0.54 15.05 -6.77
CA LEU A 80 -0.88 13.69 -6.38
C LEU A 80 -0.94 12.78 -7.61
N ASP A 81 -1.60 13.22 -8.68
CA ASP A 81 -1.65 12.47 -9.94
C ASP A 81 -0.26 12.21 -10.52
N GLU A 82 0.57 13.24 -10.61
CA GLU A 82 1.95 13.10 -11.11
C GLU A 82 2.76 12.09 -10.28
N ARG A 83 2.59 12.08 -8.96
CA ARG A 83 3.29 11.13 -8.07
C ARG A 83 2.72 9.72 -8.13
N LEU A 84 1.41 9.58 -8.32
CA LEU A 84 0.77 8.28 -8.50
C LEU A 84 1.23 7.62 -9.80
N GLU A 85 1.38 8.39 -10.88
CA GLU A 85 1.92 7.87 -12.14
C GLU A 85 3.36 7.37 -11.98
N LEU A 86 4.22 8.11 -11.30
CA LEU A 86 5.58 7.65 -10.97
C LEU A 86 5.59 6.38 -10.10
N CYS A 87 4.64 6.26 -9.16
CA CYS A 87 4.49 5.05 -8.35
C CYS A 87 4.08 3.85 -9.22
N TYR A 88 3.16 4.08 -10.17
CA TYR A 88 2.75 3.06 -11.13
C TYR A 88 3.92 2.60 -12.01
N GLU A 89 4.66 3.52 -12.62
CA GLU A 89 5.84 3.21 -13.42
C GLU A 89 6.87 2.39 -12.63
N ALA A 90 7.13 2.78 -11.37
CA ALA A 90 8.06 2.07 -10.49
C ALA A 90 7.57 0.67 -10.13
N LEU A 91 6.26 0.48 -9.89
CA LEU A 91 5.65 -0.83 -9.68
C LEU A 91 5.73 -1.69 -10.93
N MET A 92 5.41 -1.13 -12.10
CA MET A 92 5.51 -1.86 -13.38
C MET A 92 6.96 -2.21 -13.75
N CYS A 93 7.93 -1.37 -13.41
CA CYS A 93 9.35 -1.69 -13.55
C CYS A 93 9.73 -2.93 -12.72
N ARG A 94 9.22 -3.04 -11.49
CA ARG A 94 9.42 -4.24 -10.65
C ARG A 94 8.75 -5.48 -11.24
N HIS A 95 7.54 -5.33 -11.74
CA HIS A 95 6.80 -6.41 -12.41
C HIS A 95 7.59 -6.96 -13.61
N LYS A 96 8.01 -6.08 -14.51
CA LYS A 96 8.81 -6.43 -15.69
C LYS A 96 10.13 -7.11 -15.33
N ALA A 97 10.76 -6.74 -14.21
CA ALA A 97 11.98 -7.38 -13.75
C ALA A 97 11.79 -8.83 -13.28
N LEU A 98 10.53 -9.25 -13.03
CA LEU A 98 10.19 -10.62 -12.66
C LEU A 98 9.80 -11.49 -13.86
N GLU A 99 9.49 -10.89 -15.00
CA GLU A 99 9.14 -11.63 -16.23
C GLU A 99 10.34 -12.47 -16.70
N GLY A 100 10.08 -13.72 -17.07
CA GLY A 100 11.10 -14.68 -17.49
C GLY A 100 11.98 -15.22 -16.37
N VAL A 101 11.77 -14.83 -15.12
CA VAL A 101 12.52 -15.38 -13.99
C VAL A 101 12.18 -16.87 -13.82
N VAL A 102 13.21 -17.67 -13.67
CA VAL A 102 13.05 -19.13 -13.49
C VAL A 102 12.95 -19.52 -12.02
N SER A 103 12.27 -20.62 -11.76
CA SER A 103 12.02 -21.17 -10.43
C SER A 103 13.28 -21.42 -9.59
N ASP A 104 14.43 -21.55 -10.25
CA ASP A 104 15.75 -21.78 -9.63
C ASP A 104 16.26 -20.60 -8.79
N VAL A 105 15.78 -19.39 -9.06
CA VAL A 105 16.17 -18.18 -8.32
C VAL A 105 15.79 -18.30 -6.84
N SER A 106 14.67 -18.95 -6.54
CA SER A 106 14.26 -19.22 -5.15
C SER A 106 13.50 -20.54 -5.05
N PRO A 107 14.21 -21.67 -4.98
CA PRO A 107 13.60 -22.99 -5.00
C PRO A 107 12.58 -23.22 -3.89
N ILE A 108 12.82 -22.68 -2.68
CA ILE A 108 11.88 -22.81 -1.54
C ILE A 108 10.51 -22.22 -1.91
N HIS A 109 10.47 -21.06 -2.56
CA HIS A 109 9.22 -20.42 -2.96
C HIS A 109 8.58 -21.14 -4.14
N TRP A 110 9.35 -21.45 -5.17
CA TRP A 110 8.82 -21.82 -6.46
C TRP A 110 8.76 -23.30 -6.72
N GLN A 111 9.67 -24.12 -6.15
CA GLN A 111 9.76 -25.55 -6.41
C GLN A 111 9.25 -26.40 -5.24
N TYR A 112 9.50 -25.97 -4.00
CA TYR A 112 9.21 -26.81 -2.81
C TYR A 112 7.91 -26.43 -2.08
N GLY A 113 7.10 -25.55 -2.65
CA GLY A 113 5.70 -25.37 -2.25
C GLY A 113 5.39 -24.25 -1.28
N ALA A 114 6.31 -23.29 -1.04
CA ALA A 114 5.96 -22.12 -0.26
C ALA A 114 4.94 -21.23 -1.01
N ILE A 115 5.10 -21.10 -2.33
CA ILE A 115 4.16 -20.43 -3.24
C ILE A 115 3.66 -21.39 -4.33
N ALA A 116 4.57 -22.14 -4.95
CA ALA A 116 4.30 -23.01 -6.07
C ALA A 116 5.09 -24.33 -6.01
N ARG A 117 4.79 -25.23 -6.92
CA ARG A 117 5.51 -26.50 -7.13
C ARG A 117 5.94 -26.64 -8.60
N LEU A 118 6.67 -25.64 -9.10
CA LEU A 118 7.24 -25.63 -10.42
C LEU A 118 8.41 -26.59 -10.53
N LYS A 119 8.65 -27.12 -11.70
CA LYS A 119 9.87 -27.86 -11.98
C LYS A 119 11.06 -26.90 -12.10
N LYS A 120 12.25 -27.44 -11.94
CA LYS A 120 13.50 -26.71 -12.18
C LYS A 120 13.52 -26.13 -13.60
N GLY A 121 13.86 -24.84 -13.74
CA GLY A 121 13.92 -24.15 -15.02
C GLY A 121 12.58 -23.63 -15.57
N GLU A 122 11.44 -23.94 -14.93
CA GLU A 122 10.16 -23.34 -15.30
C GLU A 122 10.10 -21.87 -14.89
N THR A 123 9.50 -21.02 -15.73
CA THR A 123 9.31 -19.59 -15.41
C THR A 123 8.17 -19.38 -14.42
N ILE A 124 8.26 -18.29 -13.66
CA ILE A 124 7.23 -17.90 -12.67
C ILE A 124 6.11 -17.06 -13.29
N ASP A 125 6.15 -16.78 -14.57
CA ASP A 125 5.31 -15.79 -15.27
C ASP A 125 3.81 -15.95 -15.00
N LYS A 126 3.30 -17.18 -14.96
CA LYS A 126 1.88 -17.42 -14.66
C LYS A 126 1.43 -16.91 -13.28
N TYR A 127 2.39 -16.75 -12.34
CA TYR A 127 2.10 -16.25 -10.99
C TYR A 127 2.18 -14.73 -10.88
N LEU A 128 2.60 -14.04 -11.93
CA LEU A 128 2.65 -12.59 -11.96
C LEU A 128 1.29 -11.95 -12.28
N HIS A 129 0.34 -12.73 -12.78
CA HIS A 129 -0.97 -12.28 -13.27
C HIS A 129 -2.14 -13.05 -12.63
N ASN A 130 -3.35 -12.69 -13.02
CA ASN A 130 -4.58 -13.44 -12.72
C ASN A 130 -4.80 -13.71 -11.22
N GLY A 131 -4.49 -12.73 -10.39
CA GLY A 131 -4.74 -12.76 -8.95
C GLY A 131 -3.78 -13.63 -8.14
N TYR A 132 -2.75 -14.20 -8.71
CA TYR A 132 -1.70 -14.87 -7.94
C TYR A 132 -0.85 -13.87 -7.17
N SER A 133 -0.56 -12.73 -7.75
CA SER A 133 0.25 -11.71 -7.10
C SER A 133 -0.45 -10.35 -7.03
N THR A 134 -0.01 -9.55 -6.08
CA THR A 134 -0.49 -8.19 -5.85
C THR A 134 0.69 -7.23 -5.87
N MET A 135 0.51 -6.06 -6.47
CA MET A 135 1.40 -4.91 -6.30
C MET A 135 0.79 -3.93 -5.32
N SER A 136 1.58 -3.37 -4.41
CA SER A 136 1.06 -2.52 -3.35
C SER A 136 1.52 -1.08 -3.51
N LEU A 137 0.55 -0.16 -3.58
CA LEU A 137 0.75 1.26 -3.40
C LEU A 137 0.68 1.56 -1.90
N GLY A 138 1.81 1.93 -1.30
CA GLY A 138 1.88 2.37 0.08
C GLY A 138 1.74 3.88 0.20
N TYR A 139 1.31 4.38 1.35
CA TYR A 139 1.32 5.81 1.66
C TYR A 139 1.86 6.07 3.06
N ILE A 140 2.42 7.26 3.27
CA ILE A 140 2.95 7.75 4.55
C ILE A 140 2.50 9.19 4.71
N GLY A 141 2.20 9.59 5.95
CA GLY A 141 2.00 10.98 6.33
C GLY A 141 0.63 11.57 5.99
N LEU A 142 -0.42 10.78 6.07
CA LEU A 142 -1.79 11.30 5.84
C LEU A 142 -2.16 12.39 6.86
N TYR A 143 -1.72 12.26 8.12
CA TYR A 143 -1.92 13.29 9.16
C TYR A 143 -1.26 14.61 8.74
N GLU A 144 0.03 14.60 8.46
CA GLU A 144 0.81 15.78 8.10
C GLU A 144 0.24 16.45 6.85
N THR A 145 -0.16 15.64 5.87
CA THR A 145 -0.79 16.13 4.64
C THR A 145 -2.11 16.83 4.93
N THR A 146 -2.95 16.23 5.75
CA THR A 146 -4.22 16.81 6.14
C THR A 146 -4.01 18.11 6.91
N TYR A 147 -3.05 18.13 7.82
CA TYR A 147 -2.71 19.33 8.57
C TYR A 147 -2.23 20.48 7.67
N LEU A 148 -1.37 20.18 6.68
CA LEU A 148 -0.89 21.16 5.69
C LEU A 148 -2.02 21.74 4.83
N MET A 149 -3.01 20.93 4.48
CA MET A 149 -4.08 21.32 3.57
C MET A 149 -5.30 21.92 4.26
N LYS A 150 -5.56 21.54 5.52
CA LYS A 150 -6.79 21.92 6.25
C LYS A 150 -6.54 22.57 7.61
N GLY A 151 -5.31 22.61 8.10
CA GLY A 151 -4.95 23.18 9.41
C GLY A 151 -5.41 22.35 10.60
N CYS A 152 -5.91 21.14 10.39
CA CYS A 152 -6.41 20.25 11.44
C CYS A 152 -6.13 18.77 11.16
N SER A 153 -6.33 17.92 12.16
CA SER A 153 -6.16 16.46 12.06
C SER A 153 -7.24 15.83 11.18
N GLN A 154 -6.94 14.66 10.60
CA GLN A 154 -7.91 13.80 9.93
C GLN A 154 -8.98 13.20 10.88
N THR A 155 -8.90 13.44 12.18
CA THR A 155 -9.89 12.96 13.15
C THR A 155 -11.04 13.94 13.37
N VAL A 156 -10.94 15.16 12.84
CA VAL A 156 -11.94 16.23 12.95
C VAL A 156 -12.22 16.86 11.59
N GLU A 157 -13.42 17.41 11.41
CA GLU A 157 -13.76 18.13 10.18
C GLU A 157 -13.08 19.53 10.14
N PRO A 158 -12.67 20.02 8.94
CA PRO A 158 -12.81 19.42 7.60
C PRO A 158 -11.68 18.45 7.21
N GLY A 159 -10.77 18.17 8.11
CA GLY A 159 -9.61 17.29 7.84
C GLY A 159 -10.02 15.86 7.51
N LYS A 160 -11.05 15.34 8.19
CA LYS A 160 -11.57 13.99 7.95
C LYS A 160 -12.11 13.83 6.52
N GLU A 161 -12.93 14.76 6.06
CA GLU A 161 -13.45 14.72 4.69
C GLU A 161 -12.33 14.74 3.66
N PHE A 162 -11.35 15.62 3.82
CA PHE A 162 -10.20 15.69 2.93
C PHE A 162 -9.37 14.40 2.92
N ALA A 163 -9.09 13.84 4.10
CA ALA A 163 -8.34 12.60 4.23
C ALA A 163 -9.04 11.40 3.55
N LEU A 164 -10.35 11.29 3.73
CA LEU A 164 -11.16 10.25 3.06
C LEU A 164 -11.13 10.41 1.54
N ARG A 165 -11.27 11.64 1.02
CA ARG A 165 -11.14 11.91 -0.43
C ARG A 165 -9.78 11.49 -0.98
N VAL A 166 -8.68 11.75 -0.26
CA VAL A 166 -7.33 11.33 -0.67
C VAL A 166 -7.23 9.80 -0.71
N MET A 167 -7.78 9.12 0.29
CA MET A 167 -7.79 7.66 0.35
C MET A 167 -8.62 7.04 -0.77
N ASP A 168 -9.82 7.55 -1.01
CA ASP A 168 -10.70 7.06 -2.08
C ASP A 168 -10.06 7.28 -3.45
N TYR A 169 -9.46 8.45 -3.67
CA TYR A 169 -8.76 8.74 -4.93
C TYR A 169 -7.62 7.75 -5.22
N MET A 170 -6.76 7.47 -4.23
CA MET A 170 -5.69 6.48 -4.39
C MET A 170 -6.24 5.07 -4.61
N LYS A 171 -7.35 4.71 -3.96
CA LYS A 171 -8.02 3.43 -4.13
C LYS A 171 -8.61 3.27 -5.53
N GLU A 172 -9.24 4.32 -6.05
CA GLU A 172 -9.77 4.36 -7.43
C GLU A 172 -8.64 4.20 -8.46
N ARG A 173 -7.49 4.85 -8.25
CA ARG A 173 -6.31 4.66 -9.10
C ARG A 173 -5.82 3.21 -9.10
N CYS A 174 -5.75 2.56 -7.94
CA CYS A 174 -5.41 1.13 -7.86
C CYS A 174 -6.42 0.25 -8.60
N ALA A 175 -7.72 0.55 -8.52
CA ALA A 175 -8.76 -0.16 -9.24
C ALA A 175 -8.61 0.00 -10.76
N LYS A 176 -8.35 1.24 -11.23
CA LYS A 176 -8.09 1.53 -12.64
C LYS A 176 -6.88 0.76 -13.17
N TRP A 177 -5.75 0.79 -12.47
CA TRP A 177 -4.56 0.03 -12.87
C TRP A 177 -4.82 -1.48 -12.95
N LYS A 178 -5.66 -2.00 -12.04
CA LYS A 178 -6.08 -3.40 -12.09
C LYS A 178 -6.88 -3.72 -13.35
N GLU A 179 -7.81 -2.85 -13.73
CA GLU A 179 -8.61 -3.01 -14.95
C GLU A 179 -7.74 -2.94 -16.22
N GLU A 180 -6.81 -2.01 -16.28
CA GLU A 180 -5.93 -1.78 -17.44
C GLU A 180 -4.90 -2.90 -17.64
N THR A 181 -4.41 -3.50 -16.55
CA THR A 181 -3.28 -4.44 -16.61
C THR A 181 -3.63 -5.90 -16.35
N GLY A 182 -4.79 -6.17 -15.76
CA GLY A 182 -5.12 -7.51 -15.25
C GLY A 182 -4.27 -7.96 -14.06
N ILE A 183 -3.52 -7.05 -13.43
CA ILE A 183 -2.69 -7.31 -12.26
C ILE A 183 -3.41 -6.79 -11.02
N ALA A 184 -3.34 -7.51 -9.90
CA ALA A 184 -3.93 -7.04 -8.66
C ALA A 184 -3.11 -5.91 -8.04
N PHE A 185 -3.76 -4.78 -7.75
CA PHE A 185 -3.19 -3.67 -6.99
C PHE A 185 -3.90 -3.52 -5.64
N SER A 186 -3.18 -3.12 -4.60
CA SER A 186 -3.74 -2.82 -3.29
C SER A 186 -3.18 -1.50 -2.74
N LEU A 187 -4.00 -0.77 -2.03
CA LEU A 187 -3.58 0.40 -1.25
C LEU A 187 -3.40 -0.01 0.21
N TYR A 188 -2.33 0.44 0.87
CA TYR A 188 -2.14 0.20 2.29
C TYR A 188 -1.30 1.29 2.98
N GLY A 189 -1.53 1.50 4.29
CA GLY A 189 -0.66 2.33 5.11
C GLY A 189 0.69 1.64 5.32
N THR A 190 1.76 2.24 4.84
CA THR A 190 3.10 1.63 4.90
C THR A 190 3.62 1.59 6.35
N PRO A 191 3.89 0.42 6.94
CA PRO A 191 4.35 0.30 8.33
C PRO A 191 5.87 0.47 8.48
N ALA A 192 6.53 1.12 7.55
CA ALA A 192 8.00 1.21 7.50
C ALA A 192 8.52 2.43 8.29
N GLU A 193 8.89 2.24 9.54
CA GLU A 193 9.39 3.29 10.45
C GLU A 193 10.62 4.01 9.88
N THR A 194 11.56 3.27 9.31
CA THR A 194 12.75 3.83 8.66
C THR A 194 12.38 4.76 7.51
N LEU A 195 11.36 4.44 6.73
CA LEU A 195 10.89 5.26 5.61
C LEU A 195 10.18 6.51 6.11
N CYS A 196 9.40 6.42 7.18
CA CYS A 196 8.75 7.57 7.84
C CYS A 196 9.78 8.60 8.31
N TYR A 197 10.85 8.13 8.95
CA TYR A 197 11.98 8.97 9.34
C TYR A 197 12.70 9.57 8.12
N ARG A 198 13.01 8.74 7.12
CA ARG A 198 13.75 9.17 5.93
C ARG A 198 13.01 10.25 5.15
N PHE A 199 11.70 10.10 4.94
CA PHE A 199 10.90 11.11 4.24
C PHE A 199 10.86 12.43 5.01
N ALA A 200 10.60 12.39 6.33
CA ALA A 200 10.57 13.59 7.16
C ALA A 200 11.93 14.30 7.17
N ARG A 201 13.03 13.56 7.27
CA ARG A 201 14.38 14.14 7.25
C ARG A 201 14.69 14.82 5.92
N ILE A 202 14.41 14.15 4.79
CA ILE A 202 14.68 14.73 3.47
C ILE A 202 13.83 16.00 3.25
N ASP A 203 12.57 15.98 3.64
CA ASP A 203 11.68 17.13 3.49
C ASP A 203 12.09 18.27 4.43
N ARG A 204 12.54 17.97 5.66
CA ARG A 204 13.08 18.97 6.58
C ARG A 204 14.35 19.62 6.05
N GLU A 205 15.28 18.83 5.51
CA GLU A 205 16.51 19.34 4.88
C GLU A 205 16.20 20.26 3.70
N LYS A 206 15.16 19.94 2.94
CA LYS A 206 14.79 20.67 1.71
C LYS A 206 13.89 21.87 1.93
N TYR A 207 12.95 21.78 2.89
CA TYR A 207 11.89 22.78 3.09
C TYR A 207 11.92 23.44 4.46
N GLY A 208 12.85 23.05 5.34
CA GLY A 208 12.99 23.57 6.70
C GLY A 208 12.02 22.93 7.71
N ASP A 209 12.02 23.51 8.91
CA ASP A 209 11.12 23.11 9.99
C ASP A 209 9.72 23.67 9.77
N ILE A 210 8.76 22.76 9.61
CA ILE A 210 7.34 23.07 9.47
C ILE A 210 6.63 22.46 10.67
N SER A 211 5.97 23.32 11.49
CA SER A 211 5.30 22.92 12.72
C SER A 211 4.23 21.85 12.47
N ASN A 212 4.19 20.82 13.30
CA ASN A 212 3.35 19.62 13.21
C ASN A 212 3.57 18.77 11.94
N VAL A 213 4.59 19.04 11.15
CA VAL A 213 4.91 18.31 9.91
C VAL A 213 6.32 17.75 9.98
N THR A 214 7.35 18.57 9.73
CA THR A 214 8.74 18.11 9.67
C THR A 214 9.48 18.23 11.00
N ASP A 215 8.96 18.96 11.96
CA ASP A 215 9.55 19.22 13.27
C ASP A 215 9.64 17.98 14.18
N LYS A 216 8.77 17.00 13.97
CA LYS A 216 8.77 15.74 14.74
C LYS A 216 9.91 14.77 14.37
N GLY A 217 10.60 14.99 13.25
CA GLY A 217 11.65 14.13 12.74
C GLY A 217 11.17 12.82 12.08
N TYR A 218 9.87 12.55 12.05
CA TYR A 218 9.25 11.41 11.35
C TYR A 218 7.84 11.78 10.89
N TYR A 219 7.36 11.11 9.87
CA TYR A 219 5.96 11.20 9.43
C TYR A 219 5.12 10.08 10.02
N THR A 220 3.83 10.36 10.19
CA THR A 220 2.90 9.34 10.66
C THR A 220 2.75 8.24 9.62
N ASN A 221 2.62 7.05 10.13
CA ASN A 221 2.22 5.90 9.36
C ASN A 221 1.00 5.26 10.02
N TYR A 222 0.83 3.99 9.81
CA TYR A 222 -0.23 3.22 10.41
C TYR A 222 -0.13 3.09 11.95
N TYR A 223 1.04 3.26 12.55
CA TYR A 223 1.28 3.09 13.99
C TYR A 223 1.16 4.38 14.82
N HIS A 224 1.22 5.54 14.20
CA HIS A 224 1.29 6.84 14.87
C HIS A 224 0.09 7.71 14.56
#